data_2ae7d144bfe62880a4dba9691e60aabf
#
_entry.id   2ae7d144bfe62880a4dba9691e60aabf
#
_cell.length_a   1.000
_cell.length_b   1.000
_cell.length_c   1.000
_cell.angle_alpha   90.00
_cell.angle_beta   90.00
_cell.angle_gamma   90.00
#
_symmetry.space_group_name_H-M   'P 1'
#
loop_
_entity.id
_entity.type
_entity.pdbx_description
1 polymer ?
#
loop_
_entity_poly.entity_id
_entity_poly.type
_entity_poly.pdbx_seq_one_letter_code
_entity_poly.pdbx_strand_id
1 'polypeptide(L)'
;LETEDFTVLLGMELRFLENDNDYLVYGFNEDFVYSHPDLDRIECLEDFRPIADENNLIVFQAHPFRVGMTVTDDKLLDGVEIYNAHPGHESNNEIAEAWAKKYSHLRVTSGSDYHGKLNVHPGGLFFPERPACPHCLEKLLRDRRYRLRTDKVTE
;
A
#
# COMPACT_ATOMS: atom_id res chain seq x y z
N LEU A 1 14.77 10.84 -13.52
CA LEU A 1 13.98 9.62 -13.75
C LEU A 1 12.60 9.91 -14.35
N GLU A 2 12.05 11.10 -14.11
CA GLU A 2 10.76 11.50 -14.68
C GLU A 2 10.86 11.88 -16.15
N THR A 3 9.85 11.56 -16.94
CA THR A 3 9.67 11.93 -18.35
C THR A 3 8.26 12.45 -18.55
N GLU A 4 7.93 12.94 -19.77
CA GLU A 4 6.54 13.34 -20.09
C GLU A 4 5.52 12.22 -19.84
N ASP A 5 5.96 10.96 -20.00
CA ASP A 5 5.08 9.79 -19.87
C ASP A 5 5.24 9.04 -18.54
N PHE A 6 6.16 9.46 -17.67
CA PHE A 6 6.48 8.75 -16.44
C PHE A 6 6.71 9.71 -15.26
N THR A 7 5.95 9.51 -14.19
CA THR A 7 6.04 10.29 -12.94
C THR A 7 6.44 9.36 -11.79
N VAL A 8 7.35 9.80 -10.93
CA VAL A 8 7.73 9.13 -9.70
C VAL A 8 7.02 9.81 -8.53
N LEU A 9 6.21 9.08 -7.81
CA LEU A 9 5.53 9.57 -6.61
C LEU A 9 6.09 8.90 -5.37
N LEU A 10 6.16 9.65 -4.27
CA LEU A 10 6.60 9.12 -3.00
C LEU A 10 5.54 8.17 -2.42
N GLY A 11 6.01 7.05 -1.92
CA GLY A 11 5.33 6.11 -1.07
C GLY A 11 6.34 5.53 -0.10
N MET A 12 5.91 5.01 1.03
CA MET A 12 6.78 4.29 1.94
C MET A 12 6.16 2.97 2.34
N GLU A 13 7.00 2.01 2.66
CA GLU A 13 6.65 0.78 3.34
C GLU A 13 7.24 0.87 4.74
N LEU A 14 6.37 0.92 5.75
CA LEU A 14 6.74 1.01 7.17
C LEU A 14 6.57 -0.34 7.84
N ARG A 15 7.52 -0.66 8.72
CA ARG A 15 7.41 -1.76 9.67
C ARG A 15 7.56 -1.17 11.07
N PHE A 16 6.61 -1.47 11.95
CA PHE A 16 6.65 -1.05 13.34
C PHE A 16 7.38 -2.10 14.20
N LEU A 17 7.71 -1.73 15.43
CA LEU A 17 8.52 -2.58 16.31
C LEU A 17 7.75 -3.80 16.85
N GLU A 18 6.42 -3.73 16.90
CA GLU A 18 5.57 -4.75 17.52
C GLU A 18 5.55 -6.09 16.79
N ASN A 19 5.69 -6.09 15.44
CA ASN A 19 5.57 -7.30 14.63
C ASN A 19 6.26 -7.14 13.26
N ASP A 20 6.19 -8.19 12.42
CA ASP A 20 6.79 -8.22 11.09
C ASP A 20 5.87 -7.67 9.98
N ASN A 21 4.71 -7.08 10.31
CA ASN A 21 3.79 -6.54 9.32
C ASN A 21 4.38 -5.31 8.62
N ASP A 22 4.14 -5.22 7.32
CA ASP A 22 4.50 -4.09 6.50
C ASP A 22 3.25 -3.28 6.14
N TYR A 23 3.41 -1.94 6.12
CA TYR A 23 2.33 -1.01 5.85
C TYR A 23 2.72 -0.04 4.74
N LEU A 24 1.91 -0.01 3.67
CA LEU A 24 2.08 0.92 2.56
C LEU A 24 1.40 2.25 2.91
N VAL A 25 2.16 3.32 2.89
CA VAL A 25 1.66 4.66 3.23
C VAL A 25 1.83 5.59 2.03
N TYR A 26 0.75 6.30 1.68
CA TYR A 26 0.72 7.25 0.58
C TYR A 26 0.09 8.58 1.00
N GLY A 27 0.35 9.63 0.20
CA GLY A 27 -0.24 10.96 0.39
C GLY A 27 0.71 12.00 0.97
N PHE A 28 1.95 11.65 1.27
CA PHE A 28 2.95 12.54 1.84
C PHE A 28 3.93 13.09 0.80
N ASN A 29 4.62 14.15 1.18
CA ASN A 29 5.76 14.72 0.47
C ASN A 29 7.06 14.60 1.29
N GLU A 30 8.16 15.11 0.78
CA GLU A 30 9.46 15.08 1.48
C GLU A 30 9.43 15.81 2.83
N ASP A 31 8.68 16.91 2.95
CA ASP A 31 8.58 17.68 4.20
C ASP A 31 8.01 16.84 5.35
N PHE A 32 7.06 15.95 5.04
CA PHE A 32 6.53 15.00 6.02
C PHE A 32 7.64 14.09 6.56
N VAL A 33 8.47 13.53 5.68
CA VAL A 33 9.56 12.64 6.08
C VAL A 33 10.60 13.38 6.94
N TYR A 34 10.96 14.59 6.55
CA TYR A 34 11.91 15.40 7.31
C TYR A 34 11.37 15.84 8.67
N SER A 35 10.07 16.07 8.78
CA SER A 35 9.44 16.46 10.05
C SER A 35 9.17 15.30 11.01
N HIS A 36 9.28 14.05 10.52
CA HIS A 36 9.06 12.83 11.30
C HIS A 36 10.26 11.87 11.18
N PRO A 37 11.45 12.24 11.71
CA PRO A 37 12.68 11.46 11.51
C PRO A 37 12.70 10.12 12.25
N ASP A 38 11.80 9.90 13.21
CA ASP A 38 11.76 8.72 14.06
C ASP A 38 10.60 7.75 13.67
N LEU A 39 10.10 7.79 12.44
CA LEU A 39 9.03 6.90 11.96
C LEU A 39 9.38 5.41 12.12
N ASP A 40 10.65 5.05 11.98
CA ASP A 40 11.20 3.69 12.15
C ASP A 40 11.26 3.21 13.62
N ARG A 41 10.92 4.10 14.58
CA ARG A 41 10.92 3.82 16.02
C ARG A 41 9.52 3.76 16.62
N ILE A 42 8.49 3.93 15.82
CA ILE A 42 7.11 3.82 16.28
C ILE A 42 6.84 2.36 16.67
N GLU A 43 6.20 2.17 17.83
CA GLU A 43 5.98 0.85 18.41
C GLU A 43 4.97 0.04 17.59
N CYS A 44 3.83 0.63 17.26
CA CYS A 44 2.71 -0.05 16.64
C CYS A 44 1.91 0.85 15.68
N LEU A 45 1.01 0.25 14.91
CA LEU A 45 0.14 1.00 13.99
C LEU A 45 -0.80 1.95 14.73
N GLU A 46 -1.26 1.60 15.92
CA GLU A 46 -2.11 2.45 16.77
C GLU A 46 -1.44 3.78 17.09
N ASP A 47 -0.12 3.77 17.35
CA ASP A 47 0.65 4.99 17.62
C ASP A 47 0.87 5.82 16.35
N PHE A 48 0.97 5.17 15.19
CA PHE A 48 1.11 5.85 13.91
C PHE A 48 -0.21 6.43 13.39
N ARG A 49 -1.34 5.83 13.73
CA ARG A 49 -2.65 6.21 13.16
C ARG A 49 -2.99 7.69 13.35
N PRO A 50 -2.81 8.31 14.54
CA PRO A 50 -3.03 9.75 14.71
C PRO A 50 -2.15 10.61 13.80
N ILE A 51 -0.88 10.23 13.62
CA ILE A 51 0.04 10.92 12.70
C ILE A 51 -0.46 10.86 11.27
N ALA A 52 -0.90 9.68 10.85
CA ALA A 52 -1.45 9.48 9.51
C ALA A 52 -2.73 10.30 9.28
N ASP A 53 -3.62 10.35 10.26
CA ASP A 53 -4.89 11.10 10.19
C ASP A 53 -4.65 12.61 10.12
N GLU A 54 -3.78 13.17 10.97
CA GLU A 54 -3.41 14.58 10.99
C GLU A 54 -2.78 15.04 9.67
N ASN A 55 -2.08 14.16 8.99
CA ASN A 55 -1.40 14.44 7.72
C ASN A 55 -2.18 13.97 6.49
N ASN A 56 -3.42 13.50 6.64
CA ASN A 56 -4.27 12.96 5.58
C ASN A 56 -3.62 11.83 4.78
N LEU A 57 -2.82 10.98 5.43
CA LEU A 57 -2.20 9.83 4.80
C LEU A 57 -3.21 8.68 4.67
N ILE A 58 -2.98 7.82 3.68
CA ILE A 58 -3.74 6.59 3.50
C ILE A 58 -2.82 5.39 3.77
N VAL A 59 -3.31 4.43 4.57
CA VAL A 59 -2.52 3.31 5.09
C VAL A 59 -3.14 1.98 4.67
N PHE A 60 -2.36 1.14 4.01
CA PHE A 60 -2.74 -0.22 3.64
C PHE A 60 -1.83 -1.24 4.31
N GLN A 61 -2.34 -2.37 4.76
CA GLN A 61 -1.46 -3.48 5.10
C GLN A 61 -0.96 -4.15 3.81
N ALA A 62 0.35 -4.28 3.67
CA ALA A 62 0.99 -5.01 2.57
C ALA A 62 0.86 -6.52 2.79
N HIS A 63 0.70 -7.29 1.72
CA HIS A 63 0.71 -8.77 1.69
C HIS A 63 0.30 -9.46 3.02
N PRO A 64 -0.91 -9.21 3.56
CA PRO A 64 -1.31 -9.50 4.94
C PRO A 64 -1.33 -11.00 5.30
N PHE A 65 -1.33 -11.88 4.30
CA PHE A 65 -1.36 -13.33 4.47
C PHE A 65 -0.05 -14.03 4.06
N ARG A 66 1.02 -13.25 3.83
CA ARG A 66 2.37 -13.81 3.64
C ARG A 66 2.80 -14.53 4.91
N VAL A 67 3.56 -15.63 4.76
CA VAL A 67 4.09 -16.38 5.91
C VAL A 67 4.87 -15.46 6.84
N GLY A 68 4.54 -15.48 8.13
CA GLY A 68 5.12 -14.62 9.16
C GLY A 68 4.32 -13.34 9.44
N MET A 69 3.39 -12.95 8.58
CA MET A 69 2.52 -11.79 8.80
C MET A 69 1.30 -12.15 9.66
N THR A 70 0.79 -11.16 10.38
CA THR A 70 -0.47 -11.22 11.11
C THR A 70 -1.44 -10.19 10.54
N VAL A 71 -2.72 -10.58 10.42
CA VAL A 71 -3.73 -9.66 9.89
C VAL A 71 -4.05 -8.60 10.95
N THR A 72 -3.87 -7.34 10.58
CA THR A 72 -4.15 -6.19 11.43
C THR A 72 -5.67 -5.96 11.57
N ASP A 73 -6.10 -5.37 12.70
CA ASP A 73 -7.49 -4.93 12.90
C ASP A 73 -7.90 -4.00 11.76
N ASP A 74 -8.98 -4.39 11.06
CA ASP A 74 -9.48 -3.66 9.90
C ASP A 74 -9.85 -2.20 10.18
N LYS A 75 -10.11 -1.86 11.45
CA LYS A 75 -10.46 -0.49 11.86
C LYS A 75 -9.26 0.47 11.86
N LEU A 76 -8.05 -0.06 11.90
CA LEU A 76 -6.81 0.73 11.85
C LEU A 76 -6.33 0.98 10.43
N LEU A 77 -6.96 0.33 9.44
CA LEU A 77 -6.55 0.35 8.04
C LEU A 77 -7.51 1.16 7.17
N ASP A 78 -6.96 1.88 6.21
CA ASP A 78 -7.73 2.42 5.09
C ASP A 78 -7.96 1.38 4.00
N GLY A 79 -7.10 0.38 3.93
CA GLY A 79 -7.19 -0.70 2.97
C GLY A 79 -6.14 -1.80 3.14
N VAL A 80 -6.09 -2.70 2.17
CA VAL A 80 -5.21 -3.87 2.20
C VAL A 80 -4.75 -4.24 0.79
N GLU A 81 -3.51 -4.70 0.68
CA GLU A 81 -3.01 -5.28 -0.56
C GLU A 81 -3.56 -6.70 -0.70
N ILE A 82 -4.39 -6.92 -1.73
CA ILE A 82 -4.99 -8.25 -2.00
C ILE A 82 -4.26 -9.01 -3.10
N TYR A 83 -3.36 -8.35 -3.82
CA TYR A 83 -2.52 -8.97 -4.84
C TYR A 83 -1.12 -8.40 -4.77
N ASN A 84 -0.18 -9.21 -4.34
CA ASN A 84 1.25 -8.94 -4.37
C ASN A 84 1.89 -9.84 -5.42
N ALA A 85 2.62 -9.25 -6.36
CA ALA A 85 3.19 -9.95 -7.51
C ALA A 85 4.65 -10.40 -7.30
N HIS A 86 5.21 -10.35 -6.10
CA HIS A 86 6.58 -10.77 -5.83
C HIS A 86 6.77 -12.26 -6.08
N PRO A 87 7.70 -12.67 -6.97
CA PRO A 87 7.82 -14.08 -7.39
C PRO A 87 8.50 -14.98 -6.35
N GLY A 88 9.23 -14.40 -5.41
CA GLY A 88 9.99 -15.13 -4.38
C GLY A 88 9.21 -15.43 -3.11
N HIS A 89 7.98 -14.92 -2.98
CA HIS A 89 7.17 -15.10 -1.78
C HIS A 89 5.76 -15.55 -2.13
N GLU A 90 5.25 -16.50 -1.37
CA GLU A 90 3.83 -16.84 -1.42
C GLU A 90 3.05 -15.84 -0.56
N SER A 91 2.34 -14.91 -1.22
CA SER A 91 1.58 -13.85 -0.56
C SER A 91 0.14 -14.24 -0.25
N ASN A 92 -0.30 -15.46 -0.63
CA ASN A 92 -1.65 -15.96 -0.39
C ASN A 92 -2.75 -14.98 -0.85
N ASN A 93 -2.58 -14.45 -2.06
CA ASN A 93 -3.44 -13.41 -2.64
C ASN A 93 -4.94 -13.77 -2.62
N GLU A 94 -5.28 -15.03 -2.85
CA GLU A 94 -6.68 -15.49 -2.82
C GLU A 94 -7.29 -15.42 -1.42
N ILE A 95 -6.48 -15.65 -0.38
CA ILE A 95 -6.92 -15.51 1.01
C ILE A 95 -7.12 -14.03 1.35
N ALA A 96 -6.18 -13.17 0.93
CA ALA A 96 -6.28 -11.72 1.11
C ALA A 96 -7.54 -11.16 0.43
N GLU A 97 -7.81 -11.55 -0.80
CA GLU A 97 -9.02 -11.16 -1.54
C GLU A 97 -10.30 -11.63 -0.83
N ALA A 98 -10.35 -12.90 -0.40
CA ALA A 98 -11.51 -13.46 0.29
C ALA A 98 -11.74 -12.80 1.67
N TRP A 99 -10.67 -12.44 2.37
CA TRP A 99 -10.75 -11.72 3.64
C TRP A 99 -11.26 -10.29 3.45
N ALA A 100 -10.67 -9.54 2.51
CA ALA A 100 -11.04 -8.14 2.26
C ALA A 100 -12.51 -7.97 1.85
N LYS A 101 -13.09 -8.95 1.14
CA LYS A 101 -14.52 -8.95 0.77
C LYS A 101 -15.48 -8.91 1.97
N LYS A 102 -15.03 -9.25 3.17
CA LYS A 102 -15.84 -9.19 4.39
C LYS A 102 -15.98 -7.78 4.95
N TYR A 103 -15.11 -6.86 4.52
CA TYR A 103 -14.96 -5.51 5.07
C TYR A 103 -15.15 -4.46 3.97
N SER A 104 -16.38 -4.03 3.73
CA SER A 104 -16.72 -3.12 2.62
C SER A 104 -16.07 -1.73 2.73
N HIS A 105 -15.64 -1.31 3.93
CA HIS A 105 -14.96 -0.05 4.14
C HIS A 105 -13.50 -0.09 3.65
N LEU A 106 -12.84 -1.25 3.70
CA LEU A 106 -11.47 -1.39 3.23
C LEU A 106 -11.36 -1.16 1.73
N ARG A 107 -10.36 -0.42 1.34
CA ARG A 107 -9.91 -0.32 -0.04
C ARG A 107 -8.99 -1.51 -0.34
N VAL A 108 -8.92 -1.87 -1.60
CA VAL A 108 -8.04 -2.97 -2.01
C VAL A 108 -7.00 -2.47 -3.00
N THR A 109 -5.78 -2.96 -2.89
CA THR A 109 -4.68 -2.57 -3.79
C THR A 109 -3.95 -3.80 -4.33
N SER A 110 -3.11 -3.56 -5.31
CA SER A 110 -2.20 -4.53 -5.92
C SER A 110 -0.85 -3.86 -6.13
N GLY A 111 0.23 -4.59 -5.85
CA GLY A 111 1.60 -4.13 -6.02
C GLY A 111 2.51 -5.17 -6.67
N SER A 112 3.65 -4.70 -7.18
CA SER A 112 4.69 -5.58 -7.74
C SER A 112 5.69 -6.04 -6.70
N ASP A 113 5.78 -5.35 -5.56
CA ASP A 113 6.77 -5.59 -4.50
C ASP A 113 8.19 -5.71 -5.11
N TYR A 114 8.57 -4.68 -5.86
CA TYR A 114 9.76 -4.71 -6.73
C TYR A 114 11.05 -4.58 -5.94
N HIS A 115 11.91 -5.60 -6.00
CA HIS A 115 13.21 -5.65 -5.34
C HIS A 115 14.40 -5.77 -6.30
N GLY A 116 14.21 -5.58 -7.59
CA GLY A 116 15.30 -5.59 -8.57
C GLY A 116 14.92 -6.12 -9.96
N LYS A 117 15.85 -6.03 -10.90
CA LYS A 117 15.60 -6.25 -12.34
C LYS A 117 14.99 -7.60 -12.70
N LEU A 118 15.18 -8.64 -11.88
CA LEU A 118 14.65 -9.99 -12.12
C LEU A 118 13.21 -10.16 -11.59
N ASN A 119 12.68 -9.18 -10.86
CA ASN A 119 11.41 -9.26 -10.15
C ASN A 119 10.34 -8.33 -10.76
N VAL A 120 10.34 -8.17 -12.08
CA VAL A 120 9.33 -7.37 -12.77
C VAL A 120 8.10 -8.24 -13.04
N HIS A 121 7.13 -8.16 -12.15
CA HIS A 121 5.88 -8.87 -12.27
C HIS A 121 4.68 -7.89 -12.33
N PRO A 122 3.57 -8.28 -12.96
CA PRO A 122 2.44 -7.41 -13.20
C PRO A 122 1.59 -7.22 -11.94
N GLY A 123 2.00 -6.33 -11.04
CA GLY A 123 1.19 -5.79 -9.95
C GLY A 123 1.02 -4.29 -10.12
N GLY A 124 -0.05 -3.71 -9.62
CA GLY A 124 -0.29 -2.27 -9.66
C GLY A 124 -1.76 -1.89 -9.85
N LEU A 125 -1.97 -0.63 -10.18
CA LEU A 125 -3.30 -0.06 -10.35
C LEU A 125 -3.41 0.65 -11.71
N PHE A 126 -4.57 0.55 -12.34
CA PHE A 126 -4.93 1.36 -13.50
C PHE A 126 -5.78 2.54 -13.04
N PHE A 127 -5.26 3.74 -13.19
CA PHE A 127 -5.98 4.97 -12.91
C PHE A 127 -6.61 5.55 -14.18
N PRO A 128 -7.78 6.23 -14.09
CA PRO A 128 -8.40 6.90 -15.23
C PRO A 128 -7.62 8.12 -15.68
N GLU A 129 -6.80 8.68 -14.79
CA GLU A 129 -5.92 9.83 -15.03
C GLU A 129 -4.61 9.63 -14.28
N ARG A 130 -3.51 10.16 -14.80
CA ARG A 130 -2.20 10.07 -14.14
C ARG A 130 -2.20 10.97 -12.90
N PRO A 131 -1.94 10.43 -11.68
CA PRO A 131 -1.77 11.27 -10.51
C PRO A 131 -0.50 12.13 -10.66
N ALA A 132 -0.66 13.43 -10.52
CA ALA A 132 0.43 14.40 -10.72
C ALA A 132 1.19 14.72 -9.42
N CYS A 133 0.68 14.27 -8.26
CA CYS A 133 1.27 14.54 -6.95
C CYS A 133 0.89 13.44 -5.95
N PRO A 134 1.63 13.31 -4.80
CA PRO A 134 1.30 12.31 -3.77
C PRO A 134 -0.13 12.45 -3.23
N HIS A 135 -0.59 13.67 -2.97
CA HIS A 135 -1.97 13.93 -2.55
C HIS A 135 -3.00 13.59 -3.65
N CYS A 136 -2.65 13.80 -4.93
CA CYS A 136 -3.50 13.39 -6.05
C CYS A 136 -3.68 11.86 -6.08
N LEU A 137 -2.60 11.12 -5.82
CA LEU A 137 -2.64 9.65 -5.70
C LEU A 137 -3.50 9.23 -4.51
N GLU A 138 -3.28 9.80 -3.32
CA GLU A 138 -4.05 9.52 -2.10
C GLU A 138 -5.55 9.70 -2.36
N LYS A 139 -5.94 10.80 -3.01
CA LYS A 139 -7.34 11.07 -3.34
C LYS A 139 -7.94 10.02 -4.29
N LEU A 140 -7.22 9.62 -5.33
CA LEU A 140 -7.68 8.56 -6.24
C LEU A 140 -7.85 7.22 -5.51
N LEU A 141 -6.94 6.89 -4.58
CA LEU A 141 -7.02 5.71 -3.74
C LEU A 141 -8.23 5.79 -2.80
N ARG A 142 -8.42 6.92 -2.12
CA ARG A 142 -9.52 7.15 -1.17
C ARG A 142 -10.89 7.07 -1.86
N ASP A 143 -11.00 7.63 -3.05
CA ASP A 143 -12.21 7.64 -3.87
C ASP A 143 -12.44 6.32 -4.64
N ARG A 144 -11.53 5.35 -4.53
CA ARG A 144 -11.55 4.06 -5.26
C ARG A 144 -11.63 4.25 -6.78
N ARG A 145 -10.99 5.30 -7.32
CA ARG A 145 -10.98 5.62 -8.75
C ARG A 145 -9.82 4.91 -9.46
N TYR A 146 -9.83 3.57 -9.41
CA TYR A 146 -8.84 2.71 -10.05
C TYR A 146 -9.39 1.30 -10.28
N ARG A 147 -8.66 0.52 -11.07
CA ARG A 147 -8.84 -0.92 -11.24
C ARG A 147 -7.54 -1.62 -10.90
N LEU A 148 -7.63 -2.82 -10.33
CA LEU A 148 -6.45 -3.61 -10.02
C LEU A 148 -5.80 -4.14 -11.31
N ARG A 149 -4.46 -4.14 -11.35
CA ARG A 149 -3.67 -4.89 -12.29
C ARG A 149 -3.17 -6.15 -11.58
N THR A 150 -3.59 -7.30 -12.08
CA THR A 150 -3.18 -8.61 -11.60
C THR A 150 -2.82 -9.47 -12.80
N ASP A 151 -2.18 -10.62 -12.60
CA ASP A 151 -1.95 -11.61 -13.66
C ASP A 151 -3.22 -12.38 -14.02
N LYS A 152 -4.28 -12.26 -13.24
CA LYS A 152 -5.60 -12.77 -13.61
C LYS A 152 -6.12 -11.93 -14.77
N VAL A 153 -6.10 -12.50 -15.99
CA VAL A 153 -6.77 -11.91 -17.15
C VAL A 153 -8.26 -11.82 -16.80
N THR A 154 -8.75 -10.63 -16.58
CA THR A 154 -10.20 -10.39 -16.54
C THR A 154 -10.68 -10.50 -17.98
N GLU A 155 -11.38 -11.59 -18.30
CA GLU A 155 -12.18 -11.73 -19.51
C GLU A 155 -13.26 -10.64 -19.59
#